data_891a063e9a58338126f2051ecd045f67
#
_entry.id   891a063e9a58338126f2051ecd045f67
#
_cell.length_a   1.000
_cell.length_b   1.000
_cell.length_c   1.000
_cell.angle_alpha   90.00
_cell.angle_beta   90.00
_cell.angle_gamma   90.00
#
_symmetry.space_group_name_H-M   'P 1'
#
loop_
_entity.id
_entity.type
_entity.pdbx_description
1 polymer ?
#
loop_
_entity_poly.entity_id
_entity_poly.type
_entity_poly.pdbx_seq_one_letter_code
_entity_poly.pdbx_strand_id
1 'polypeptide(L)'
;MATNLQRTRADASVRDHLETLAQAIRDKDVDALMTRYAPDIVVFDVIPPFAVQSAANYRKNFERWFASMQGPIDYEMNDLHISMSESHAFCHCQSHVKGTTVGGENVDYWVRVTT
;
A
#
# COMPACT_ATOMS: atom_id res chain seq x y z
N MET A 1 -28.64 6.94 6.19
CA MET A 1 -27.73 7.78 5.36
C MET A 1 -26.71 8.46 6.26
N ALA A 2 -25.46 8.45 5.88
CA ALA A 2 -24.39 9.07 6.69
C ALA A 2 -24.47 10.59 6.63
N THR A 3 -24.21 11.26 7.76
CA THR A 3 -24.09 12.72 7.82
C THR A 3 -22.75 13.17 7.21
N ASN A 4 -22.62 14.46 6.89
CA ASN A 4 -21.35 15.01 6.40
C ASN A 4 -20.21 14.80 7.40
N LEU A 5 -20.48 14.92 8.71
CA LEU A 5 -19.47 14.67 9.75
C LEU A 5 -19.02 13.21 9.78
N GLN A 6 -19.95 12.27 9.63
CA GLN A 6 -19.63 10.85 9.58
C GLN A 6 -18.78 10.51 8.36
N ARG A 7 -19.08 11.09 7.20
CA ARG A 7 -18.29 10.93 5.98
C ARG A 7 -16.88 11.49 6.14
N THR A 8 -16.75 12.66 6.77
CA THR A 8 -15.45 13.28 7.02
C THR A 8 -14.59 12.41 7.96
N ARG A 9 -15.19 11.84 9.00
CA ARG A 9 -14.49 10.94 9.94
C ARG A 9 -14.08 9.63 9.25
N ALA A 10 -14.95 9.07 8.43
CA ALA A 10 -14.65 7.84 7.68
C ALA A 10 -13.54 8.09 6.66
N ASP A 11 -13.55 9.23 5.95
CA ASP A 11 -12.48 9.63 5.04
C ASP A 11 -11.16 9.75 5.78
N ALA A 12 -11.11 10.46 6.91
CA ALA A 12 -9.91 10.59 7.72
C ALA A 12 -9.39 9.24 8.21
N SER A 13 -10.28 8.33 8.61
CA SER A 13 -9.92 6.98 9.04
C SER A 13 -9.27 6.17 7.90
N VAL A 14 -9.81 6.25 6.68
CA VAL A 14 -9.23 5.60 5.51
C VAL A 14 -7.87 6.20 5.17
N ARG A 15 -7.73 7.54 5.22
CA ARG A 15 -6.46 8.22 4.97
C ARG A 15 -5.39 7.80 5.99
N ASP A 16 -5.75 7.73 7.26
CA ASP A 16 -4.84 7.29 8.33
C ASP A 16 -4.40 5.84 8.12
N HIS A 17 -5.32 4.97 7.71
CA HIS A 17 -5.01 3.58 7.38
C HIS A 17 -3.98 3.50 6.25
N LEU A 18 -4.20 4.25 5.17
CA LEU A 18 -3.30 4.27 4.02
C LEU A 18 -1.94 4.88 4.38
N GLU A 19 -1.90 5.92 5.20
CA GLU A 19 -0.63 6.52 5.65
C GLU A 19 0.14 5.58 6.57
N THR A 20 -0.54 4.84 7.44
CA THR A 20 0.09 3.80 8.26
C THR A 20 0.70 2.70 7.39
N LEU A 21 -0.01 2.30 6.34
CA LEU A 21 0.50 1.34 5.36
C LEU A 21 1.73 1.89 4.63
N ALA A 22 1.67 3.14 4.19
CA ALA A 22 2.79 3.79 3.52
C ALA A 22 4.03 3.89 4.43
N GLN A 23 3.83 4.20 5.70
CA GLN A 23 4.93 4.26 6.67
C GLN A 23 5.57 2.90 6.90
N ALA A 24 4.76 1.84 6.96
CA ALA A 24 5.28 0.47 7.06
C ALA A 24 6.14 0.09 5.84
N ILE A 25 5.77 0.56 4.66
CA ILE A 25 6.59 0.38 3.45
C ILE A 25 7.92 1.13 3.58
N ARG A 26 7.89 2.39 3.98
CA ARG A 26 9.10 3.21 4.18
C ARG A 26 10.07 2.55 5.15
N ASP A 27 9.55 2.00 6.23
CA ASP A 27 10.33 1.35 7.29
C ASP A 27 10.69 -0.11 6.96
N LYS A 28 10.15 -0.65 5.87
CA LYS A 28 10.26 -2.07 5.51
C LYS A 28 9.79 -2.99 6.63
N ASP A 29 8.74 -2.58 7.33
CA ASP A 29 8.14 -3.34 8.43
C ASP A 29 7.01 -4.22 7.90
N VAL A 30 7.35 -5.43 7.49
CA VAL A 30 6.40 -6.34 6.88
C VAL A 30 5.31 -6.77 7.86
N ASP A 31 5.62 -6.92 9.13
CA ASP A 31 4.62 -7.32 10.13
C ASP A 31 3.55 -6.24 10.31
N ALA A 32 3.97 -4.98 10.46
CA ALA A 32 3.04 -3.85 10.56
C ALA A 32 2.21 -3.71 9.28
N LEU A 33 2.83 -3.86 8.12
CA LEU A 33 2.18 -3.77 6.82
C LEU A 33 1.07 -4.82 6.68
N MET A 34 1.36 -6.06 7.04
CA MET A 34 0.41 -7.17 6.86
C MET A 34 -0.79 -7.12 7.81
N THR A 35 -0.73 -6.33 8.88
CA THR A 35 -1.92 -6.10 9.72
C THR A 35 -3.02 -5.33 8.99
N ARG A 36 -2.70 -4.71 7.85
CA ARG A 36 -3.63 -3.88 7.08
C ARG A 36 -4.41 -4.67 6.03
N TYR A 37 -4.14 -5.95 5.87
CA TYR A 37 -4.77 -6.77 4.85
C TYR A 37 -5.60 -7.88 5.46
N ALA A 38 -6.77 -8.14 4.86
CA ALA A 38 -7.59 -9.30 5.22
C ALA A 38 -6.89 -10.60 4.78
N PRO A 39 -7.11 -11.72 5.49
CA PRO A 39 -6.43 -12.98 5.14
C PRO A 39 -6.72 -13.50 3.74
N ASP A 40 -7.90 -13.18 3.20
CA ASP A 40 -8.41 -13.69 1.92
C ASP A 40 -8.33 -12.68 0.77
N ILE A 41 -7.46 -11.69 0.86
CA ILE A 41 -7.31 -10.69 -0.20
C ILE A 41 -6.90 -11.31 -1.52
N VAL A 42 -7.27 -10.61 -2.60
CA VAL A 42 -6.77 -10.87 -3.95
C VAL A 42 -6.04 -9.62 -4.43
N VAL A 43 -4.84 -9.79 -4.94
CA VAL A 43 -3.98 -8.68 -5.36
C VAL A 43 -3.54 -8.87 -6.81
N PHE A 44 -3.66 -7.80 -7.58
CA PHE A 44 -3.07 -7.71 -8.91
C PHE A 44 -1.87 -6.78 -8.80
N ASP A 45 -0.68 -7.35 -8.90
CA ASP A 45 0.55 -6.59 -8.69
C ASP A 45 1.29 -6.37 -10.02
N VAL A 46 2.26 -5.47 -9.99
CA VAL A 46 3.06 -5.13 -11.18
C VAL A 46 4.07 -6.21 -11.56
N ILE A 47 4.28 -7.17 -10.67
CA ILE A 47 5.20 -8.29 -10.89
C ILE A 47 4.42 -9.61 -10.96
N PRO A 48 4.92 -10.61 -11.70
CA PRO A 48 4.33 -11.97 -11.69
C PRO A 48 4.30 -12.57 -10.28
N PRO A 49 3.32 -13.42 -9.97
CA PRO A 49 2.29 -13.97 -10.87
C PRO A 49 1.18 -12.97 -11.18
N PHE A 50 0.35 -13.29 -12.17
CA PHE A 50 -0.74 -12.44 -12.66
C PHE A 50 -1.70 -12.00 -11.54
N ALA A 51 -1.93 -12.86 -10.57
CA ALA A 51 -2.72 -12.56 -9.38
C ALA A 51 -2.12 -13.25 -8.17
N VAL A 52 -2.18 -12.57 -7.02
CA VAL A 52 -1.77 -13.13 -5.73
C VAL A 52 -3.01 -13.31 -4.86
N GLN A 53 -3.22 -14.52 -4.37
CA GLN A 53 -4.34 -14.85 -3.48
C GLN A 53 -3.82 -15.10 -2.08
N SER A 54 -4.50 -14.56 -1.10
CA SER A 54 -4.23 -14.57 0.33
C SER A 54 -3.16 -13.58 0.78
N ALA A 55 -3.32 -13.09 1.98
CA ALA A 55 -2.35 -12.19 2.61
C ALA A 55 -1.02 -12.91 2.84
N ALA A 56 -1.03 -14.20 3.18
CA ALA A 56 0.18 -14.98 3.39
C ALA A 56 1.07 -15.02 2.13
N ASN A 57 0.48 -15.15 0.96
CA ASN A 57 1.21 -15.12 -0.30
C ASN A 57 1.66 -13.71 -0.67
N TYR A 58 0.85 -12.71 -0.41
CA TYR A 58 1.22 -11.31 -0.67
C TYR A 58 2.38 -10.87 0.23
N ARG A 59 2.44 -11.34 1.45
CA ARG A 59 3.56 -11.11 2.36
C ARG A 59 4.90 -11.48 1.72
N LYS A 60 4.96 -12.59 0.99
CA LYS A 60 6.18 -13.04 0.32
C LYS A 60 6.68 -12.03 -0.71
N ASN A 61 5.76 -11.34 -1.40
CA ASN A 61 6.13 -10.29 -2.34
C ASN A 61 6.80 -9.11 -1.63
N PHE A 62 6.26 -8.67 -0.50
CA PHE A 62 6.87 -7.61 0.29
C PHE A 62 8.21 -8.02 0.88
N GLU A 63 8.32 -9.23 1.39
CA GLU A 63 9.58 -9.74 1.94
C GLU A 63 10.69 -9.73 0.88
N ARG A 64 10.38 -10.17 -0.33
CA ARG A 64 11.35 -10.14 -1.45
C ARG A 64 11.72 -8.72 -1.84
N TRP A 65 10.73 -7.84 -1.95
CA TRP A 65 10.98 -6.44 -2.30
C TRP A 65 11.85 -5.76 -1.26
N PHE A 66 11.49 -5.88 0.00
CA PHE A 66 12.24 -5.25 1.09
C PHE A 66 13.67 -5.79 1.19
N ALA A 67 13.85 -7.09 0.96
CA ALA A 67 15.18 -7.70 0.93
C ALA A 67 16.04 -7.22 -0.25
N SER A 68 15.40 -6.79 -1.34
CA SER A 68 16.11 -6.29 -2.53
C SER A 68 16.60 -4.84 -2.37
N MET A 69 16.14 -4.12 -1.35
CA MET A 69 16.44 -2.72 -1.13
C MET A 69 17.34 -2.54 0.08
N GLN A 70 18.34 -1.67 -0.03
CA GLN A 70 19.13 -1.26 1.12
C GLN A 70 18.56 0.03 1.72
N GLY A 71 18.54 0.12 3.06
CA GLY A 71 18.00 1.28 3.76
C GLY A 71 16.50 1.46 3.58
N PRO A 72 15.95 2.57 4.04
CA PRO A 72 14.53 2.87 3.92
C PRO A 72 14.12 3.07 2.46
N ILE A 73 12.84 2.83 2.18
CA ILE A 73 12.22 3.11 0.89
C ILE A 73 11.54 4.48 0.97
N ASP A 74 11.78 5.32 -0.02
CA ASP A 74 11.05 6.57 -0.18
C ASP A 74 9.75 6.25 -0.91
N TYR A 75 8.63 6.43 -0.25
CA TYR A 75 7.30 6.05 -0.76
C TYR A 75 6.32 7.19 -0.48
N GLU A 76 5.74 7.74 -1.55
CA GLU A 76 4.75 8.81 -1.45
C GLU A 76 3.49 8.46 -2.25
N MET A 77 2.35 8.69 -1.63
CA MET A 77 1.06 8.60 -2.31
C MET A 77 0.66 9.98 -2.82
N ASN A 78 0.39 10.09 -4.11
CA ASN A 78 -0.01 11.32 -4.77
C ASN A 78 -1.39 11.15 -5.39
N ASP A 79 -2.16 12.23 -5.43
CA ASP A 79 -3.49 12.26 -6.02
C ASP A 79 -4.41 11.18 -5.44
N LEU A 80 -4.44 11.08 -4.12
CA LEU A 80 -5.27 10.11 -3.43
C LEU A 80 -6.75 10.52 -3.51
N HIS A 81 -7.55 9.65 -4.12
CA HIS A 81 -9.00 9.79 -4.22
C HIS A 81 -9.67 8.64 -3.49
N ILE A 82 -10.61 8.98 -2.62
CA ILE A 82 -11.35 8.02 -1.81
C ILE A 82 -12.83 8.13 -2.16
N SER A 83 -13.45 7.00 -2.51
CA SER A 83 -14.88 6.87 -2.68
C SER A 83 -15.42 5.95 -1.61
N MET A 84 -16.51 6.33 -0.96
CA MET A 84 -17.01 5.59 0.19
C MET A 84 -18.51 5.33 0.08
N SER A 85 -18.92 4.16 0.58
CA SER A 85 -20.28 3.86 1.01
C SER A 85 -20.30 3.72 2.53
N GLU A 86 -21.44 3.30 3.10
CA GLU A 86 -21.56 3.09 4.53
C GLU A 86 -20.67 1.95 5.06
N SER A 87 -20.35 0.96 4.22
CA SER A 87 -19.64 -0.25 4.62
C SER A 87 -18.32 -0.47 3.89
N HIS A 88 -18.05 0.26 2.82
CA HIS A 88 -16.88 0.03 1.97
C HIS A 88 -16.24 1.35 1.57
N ALA A 89 -14.95 1.30 1.36
CA ALA A 89 -14.19 2.38 0.73
C ALA A 89 -13.35 1.81 -0.41
N PHE A 90 -13.15 2.64 -1.41
CA PHE A 90 -12.33 2.31 -2.56
C PHE A 90 -11.45 3.52 -2.86
N CYS A 91 -10.19 3.28 -3.12
CA CYS A 91 -9.21 4.35 -3.27
C CYS A 91 -8.37 4.12 -4.51
N HIS A 92 -7.90 5.21 -5.10
CA HIS A 92 -6.82 5.14 -6.08
C HIS A 92 -5.84 6.29 -5.89
N CYS A 93 -4.60 6.03 -6.23
CA CYS A 93 -3.54 7.03 -6.19
C CYS A 93 -2.40 6.66 -7.14
N GLN A 94 -1.46 7.56 -7.25
CA GLN A 94 -0.18 7.32 -7.91
C GLN A 94 0.89 7.32 -6.82
N SER A 95 1.62 6.22 -6.70
CA SER A 95 2.68 6.11 -5.70
C SER A 95 4.04 6.27 -6.36
N HIS A 96 4.85 7.16 -5.80
CA HIS A 96 6.22 7.41 -6.22
C HIS A 96 7.15 6.63 -5.31
N VAL A 97 7.99 5.79 -5.90
CA VAL A 97 8.91 4.91 -5.18
C VAL A 97 10.33 5.26 -5.57
N LYS A 98 11.16 5.55 -4.58
CA LYS A 98 12.59 5.78 -4.76
C LYS A 98 13.38 5.03 -3.71
N GLY A 99 14.57 4.62 -4.06
CA GLY A 99 15.46 3.96 -3.13
C GLY A 99 16.70 3.41 -3.85
N THR A 100 17.45 2.61 -3.12
CA THR A 100 18.67 1.98 -3.62
C THR A 100 18.59 0.48 -3.41
N THR A 101 18.90 -0.29 -4.44
CA THR A 101 18.92 -1.75 -4.34
C THR A 101 20.17 -2.21 -3.56
N VAL A 102 20.14 -3.45 -3.09
CA VAL A 102 21.32 -4.06 -2.42
C VAL A 102 22.53 -4.15 -3.37
N GLY A 103 22.31 -4.12 -4.67
CA GLY A 103 23.36 -4.04 -5.69
C GLY A 103 23.91 -2.63 -5.94
N GLY A 104 23.37 -1.59 -5.26
CA GLY A 104 23.81 -0.21 -5.40
C GLY A 104 23.14 0.57 -6.50
N GLU A 105 22.12 0.05 -7.15
CA GLU A 105 21.37 0.76 -8.20
C GLU A 105 20.30 1.67 -7.58
N ASN A 106 20.22 2.89 -8.06
CA ASN A 106 19.14 3.81 -7.69
C ASN A 106 17.89 3.48 -8.51
N VAL A 107 16.75 3.37 -7.83
CA VAL A 107 15.46 3.18 -8.48
C VAL A 107 14.57 4.39 -8.23
N ASP A 108 13.78 4.75 -9.24
CA ASP A 108 12.84 5.87 -9.19
C ASP A 108 11.73 5.55 -10.19
N TYR A 109 10.54 5.20 -9.68
CA TYR A 109 9.44 4.84 -10.56
C TYR A 109 8.09 5.18 -9.93
N TRP A 110 7.08 5.22 -10.78
CA TRP A 110 5.69 5.49 -10.39
C TRP A 110 4.84 4.24 -10.64
N VAL A 111 3.91 3.99 -9.75
CA VAL A 111 2.90 2.94 -9.92
C VAL A 111 1.51 3.51 -9.66
N ARG A 112 0.52 2.94 -10.33
CA ARG A 112 -0.89 3.20 -10.04
C ARG A 112 -1.38 2.18 -9.05
N VAL A 113 -2.08 2.66 -8.03
CA VAL A 113 -2.59 1.80 -6.96
C VAL A 113 -4.09 1.98 -6.85
N THR A 114 -4.81 0.88 -6.78
CA THR A 114 -6.23 0.84 -6.46
C THR A 114 -6.43 -0.12 -5.29
N THR A 115 -7.18 0.30 -4.31
CA THR A 115 -7.40 -0.47 -3.08
C THR A 115 -8.86 -0.40 -2.67
#